data_79000490fb4e3b9233b912b8192caf84
#
_entry.id   79000490fb4e3b9233b912b8192caf84
#
_cell.length_a   1.000
_cell.length_b   1.000
_cell.length_c   1.000
_cell.angle_alpha   90.00
_cell.angle_beta   90.00
_cell.angle_gamma   90.00
#
_symmetry.space_group_name_H-M   'P 1'
#
loop_
_entity.id
_entity.type
_entity.pdbx_description
1 polymer ?
#
loop_
_entity_poly.entity_id
_entity_poly.type
_entity_poly.pdbx_seq_one_letter_code
_entity_poly.pdbx_strand_id
1 'polypeptide(L)'
;MKKVQSVAAALMLGLSLFVPSVVAQQFVVKPVAEKKLAQLPAGQLVWRVETMPTLEQARAAEGPTSLVAQADGKVWLFTLGAAGGATPGALRKAEIGPVPALSAPEYLLRVNLAGGPPGSKTPIHTHPGSESFYVLTGRLGQRTLQGEALVDAGQTMNGKGADVAMEVFSAGTTDLQTLVMFVVDATRPFSSHASIK
;
A
#
# COMPACT_ATOMS: atom_id res chain seq x y z
N MET A 1 39.53 -30.77 -72.39
CA MET A 1 38.24 -30.53 -71.91
C MET A 1 38.25 -30.57 -70.34
N LYS A 2 38.30 -29.40 -69.65
CA LYS A 2 38.32 -29.33 -68.18
C LYS A 2 36.97 -28.84 -67.74
N LYS A 3 36.23 -29.63 -66.91
CA LYS A 3 34.97 -29.28 -66.33
C LYS A 3 35.24 -28.37 -65.11
N VAL A 4 34.62 -27.18 -65.11
CA VAL A 4 34.58 -26.27 -63.96
C VAL A 4 33.34 -26.61 -63.16
N GLN A 5 33.55 -27.02 -61.92
CA GLN A 5 32.43 -27.20 -60.93
C GLN A 5 32.24 -25.88 -60.15
N SER A 6 31.09 -25.28 -60.31
CA SER A 6 30.66 -24.13 -59.49
C SER A 6 30.10 -24.62 -58.14
N VAL A 7 30.73 -24.17 -57.07
CA VAL A 7 30.22 -24.38 -55.70
C VAL A 7 29.38 -23.15 -55.33
N ALA A 8 28.08 -23.36 -55.16
CA ALA A 8 27.19 -22.34 -54.64
C ALA A 8 27.22 -22.37 -53.09
N ALA A 9 27.72 -21.32 -52.48
CA ALA A 9 27.67 -21.14 -51.03
C ALA A 9 26.30 -20.51 -50.64
N ALA A 10 25.48 -21.28 -49.92
CA ALA A 10 24.24 -20.76 -49.36
C ALA A 10 24.51 -20.01 -48.05
N LEU A 11 24.33 -18.69 -48.05
CA LEU A 11 24.44 -17.85 -46.86
C LEU A 11 23.14 -17.95 -46.05
N MET A 12 23.14 -18.71 -44.96
CA MET A 12 22.01 -18.73 -43.97
C MET A 12 22.07 -17.48 -43.10
N LEU A 13 21.17 -16.52 -43.34
CA LEU A 13 20.98 -15.37 -42.49
C LEU A 13 20.15 -15.83 -41.27
N GLY A 14 20.80 -16.03 -40.13
CA GLY A 14 20.14 -16.31 -38.88
C GLY A 14 19.43 -15.05 -38.34
N LEU A 15 18.09 -15.01 -38.44
CA LEU A 15 17.25 -13.95 -37.84
C LEU A 15 17.15 -14.22 -36.33
N SER A 16 18.00 -13.57 -35.53
CA SER A 16 17.90 -13.63 -34.07
C SER A 16 16.67 -12.80 -33.64
N LEU A 17 15.60 -13.48 -33.22
CA LEU A 17 14.44 -12.85 -32.61
C LEU A 17 14.84 -12.33 -31.22
N PHE A 18 15.02 -11.01 -31.12
CA PHE A 18 15.20 -10.34 -29.83
C PHE A 18 13.84 -10.32 -29.12
N VAL A 19 13.62 -11.25 -28.19
CA VAL A 19 12.46 -11.23 -27.30
C VAL A 19 12.81 -10.27 -26.16
N PRO A 20 12.17 -9.10 -26.06
CA PRO A 20 12.41 -8.22 -24.92
C PRO A 20 11.94 -8.95 -23.66
N SER A 21 12.83 -9.11 -22.69
CA SER A 21 12.47 -9.58 -21.36
C SER A 21 11.56 -8.54 -20.72
N VAL A 22 10.27 -8.82 -20.62
CA VAL A 22 9.33 -8.02 -19.82
C VAL A 22 9.71 -8.24 -18.37
N VAL A 23 10.46 -7.31 -17.79
CA VAL A 23 10.67 -7.25 -16.34
C VAL A 23 9.29 -6.96 -15.74
N ALA A 24 8.71 -7.93 -15.05
CA ALA A 24 7.47 -7.74 -14.33
C ALA A 24 7.68 -6.60 -13.32
N GLN A 25 7.02 -5.48 -13.54
CA GLN A 25 7.11 -4.33 -12.65
C GLN A 25 6.48 -4.69 -11.32
N GLN A 26 7.23 -4.51 -10.23
CA GLN A 26 6.88 -4.96 -8.90
C GLN A 26 5.89 -4.00 -8.20
N PHE A 27 5.00 -4.58 -7.40
CA PHE A 27 4.26 -3.83 -6.39
C PHE A 27 5.24 -3.43 -5.28
N VAL A 28 5.41 -2.13 -5.06
CA VAL A 28 6.37 -1.57 -4.10
C VAL A 28 5.65 -1.14 -2.84
N VAL A 29 6.24 -1.44 -1.68
CA VAL A 29 5.74 -1.02 -0.37
C VAL A 29 6.87 -0.31 0.37
N LYS A 30 6.68 0.97 0.72
CA LYS A 30 7.67 1.79 1.41
C LYS A 30 7.08 2.37 2.69
N PRO A 31 7.60 2.03 3.88
CA PRO A 31 7.25 2.73 5.13
C PRO A 31 7.62 4.22 5.02
N VAL A 32 6.69 5.11 5.40
CA VAL A 32 6.90 6.57 5.38
C VAL A 32 6.77 7.20 6.76
N ALA A 33 6.08 6.56 7.70
CA ALA A 33 6.03 6.96 9.10
C ALA A 33 5.66 5.76 9.97
N GLU A 34 6.19 5.72 11.21
CA GLU A 34 5.80 4.72 12.21
C GLU A 34 6.01 5.23 13.64
N LYS A 35 5.25 4.69 14.57
CA LYS A 35 5.30 4.99 15.99
C LYS A 35 4.80 3.79 16.80
N LYS A 36 5.51 3.44 17.87
CA LYS A 36 5.07 2.44 18.83
C LYS A 36 4.29 3.08 19.97
N LEU A 37 3.29 2.38 20.48
CA LEU A 37 2.43 2.80 21.58
C LEU A 37 2.24 1.66 22.57
N ALA A 38 2.28 1.97 23.85
CA ALA A 38 1.95 1.00 24.91
C ALA A 38 0.43 0.72 24.98
N GLN A 39 -0.40 1.68 24.58
CA GLN A 39 -1.85 1.54 24.59
C GLN A 39 -2.51 2.41 23.52
N LEU A 40 -3.65 1.98 23.03
CA LEU A 40 -4.52 2.75 22.14
C LEU A 40 -5.51 3.62 22.95
N PRO A 41 -6.02 4.71 22.37
CA PRO A 41 -7.15 5.44 22.96
C PRO A 41 -8.36 4.52 23.16
N ALA A 42 -9.14 4.79 24.21
CA ALA A 42 -10.35 4.04 24.46
C ALA A 42 -11.48 4.38 23.44
N GLY A 43 -12.38 3.42 23.23
CA GLY A 43 -13.56 3.57 22.36
C GLY A 43 -13.31 3.15 20.92
N GLN A 44 -14.28 3.50 20.07
CA GLN A 44 -14.20 3.21 18.64
C GLN A 44 -13.26 4.19 17.96
N LEU A 45 -12.27 3.67 17.23
CA LEU A 45 -11.22 4.46 16.60
C LEU A 45 -11.43 4.54 15.08
N VAL A 46 -11.02 5.67 14.52
CA VAL A 46 -10.93 5.92 13.08
C VAL A 46 -9.56 6.49 12.73
N TRP A 47 -9.09 6.26 11.52
CA TRP A 47 -7.99 7.02 10.94
C TRP A 47 -8.52 8.32 10.33
N ARG A 48 -8.04 9.45 10.84
CA ARG A 48 -8.23 10.75 10.22
C ARG A 48 -7.02 11.03 9.34
N VAL A 49 -7.27 11.24 8.04
CA VAL A 49 -6.25 11.51 7.01
C VAL A 49 -6.38 12.97 6.60
N GLU A 50 -5.34 13.75 6.86
CA GLU A 50 -5.32 15.19 6.65
C GLU A 50 -4.05 15.60 5.90
N THR A 51 -4.09 16.72 5.15
CA THR A 51 -2.90 17.36 4.60
C THR A 51 -2.65 18.67 5.32
N MET A 52 -1.36 19.00 5.51
CA MET A 52 -0.88 20.22 6.15
C MET A 52 -0.12 21.09 5.15
N PRO A 53 -0.15 22.43 5.29
CA PRO A 53 0.59 23.32 4.40
C PRO A 53 2.11 23.11 4.44
N THR A 54 2.68 22.83 5.62
CA THR A 54 4.11 22.64 5.81
C THR A 54 4.41 21.46 6.75
N LEU A 55 5.61 20.89 6.61
CA LEU A 55 6.10 19.84 7.50
C LEU A 55 6.23 20.34 8.95
N GLU A 56 6.63 21.58 9.16
CA GLU A 56 6.76 22.20 10.48
C GLU A 56 5.39 22.25 11.19
N GLN A 57 4.36 22.73 10.50
CA GLN A 57 3.00 22.78 11.04
C GLN A 57 2.46 21.38 11.33
N ALA A 58 2.72 20.41 10.47
CA ALA A 58 2.31 19.02 10.69
C ALA A 58 2.99 18.42 11.95
N ARG A 59 4.28 18.65 12.13
CA ARG A 59 5.02 18.21 13.33
C ARG A 59 4.55 18.92 14.60
N ALA A 60 4.23 20.20 14.53
CA ALA A 60 3.69 20.96 15.67
C ALA A 60 2.29 20.45 16.08
N ALA A 61 1.53 19.90 15.13
CA ALA A 61 0.20 19.31 15.36
C ALA A 61 0.25 17.80 15.68
N GLU A 62 1.42 17.19 15.64
CA GLU A 62 1.57 15.74 15.86
C GLU A 62 1.32 15.38 17.33
N GLY A 63 0.22 14.65 17.57
CA GLY A 63 -0.15 14.14 18.89
C GLY A 63 0.40 12.72 19.19
N PRO A 64 0.06 12.16 20.36
CA PRO A 64 0.53 10.83 20.77
C PRO A 64 0.19 9.72 19.77
N THR A 65 -0.97 9.79 19.13
CA THR A 65 -1.48 8.80 18.17
C THR A 65 -1.45 9.30 16.72
N SER A 66 -0.66 10.34 16.46
CA SER A 66 -0.49 10.90 15.10
C SER A 66 0.84 10.49 14.48
N LEU A 67 0.85 10.44 13.16
CA LEU A 67 2.02 10.21 12.31
C LEU A 67 2.09 11.30 11.24
N VAL A 68 3.29 11.82 11.00
CA VAL A 68 3.55 12.80 9.93
C VAL A 68 4.39 12.16 8.85
N ALA A 69 3.99 12.30 7.58
CA ALA A 69 4.74 11.81 6.43
C ALA A 69 4.75 12.81 5.28
N GLN A 70 5.77 12.69 4.41
CA GLN A 70 5.79 13.33 3.11
C GLN A 70 5.63 12.26 2.03
N ALA A 71 4.60 12.38 1.21
CA ALA A 71 4.30 11.47 0.12
C ALA A 71 3.50 12.20 -0.97
N ASP A 72 3.70 11.83 -2.23
CA ASP A 72 3.00 12.40 -3.38
C ASP A 72 3.03 13.94 -3.39
N GLY A 73 4.20 14.53 -3.11
CA GLY A 73 4.39 15.98 -3.08
C GLY A 73 3.60 16.73 -1.99
N LYS A 74 3.00 16.04 -1.04
CA LYS A 74 2.19 16.61 0.05
C LYS A 74 2.74 16.25 1.43
N VAL A 75 2.39 17.05 2.42
CA VAL A 75 2.60 16.77 3.83
C VAL A 75 1.32 16.21 4.40
N TRP A 76 1.40 15.02 4.98
CA TRP A 76 0.28 14.28 5.54
C TRP A 76 0.37 14.21 7.05
N LEU A 77 -0.78 14.34 7.69
CA LEU A 77 -1.00 14.06 9.11
C LEU A 77 -2.06 12.97 9.24
N PHE A 78 -1.69 11.85 9.83
CA PHE A 78 -2.57 10.72 10.11
C PHE A 78 -2.80 10.67 11.61
N THR A 79 -4.03 10.71 12.05
CA THR A 79 -4.36 10.62 13.48
C THR A 79 -5.32 9.47 13.73
N LEU A 80 -4.94 8.56 14.61
CA LEU A 80 -5.82 7.52 15.13
C LEU A 80 -6.55 8.04 16.37
N GLY A 81 -7.88 8.09 16.33
CA GLY A 81 -8.67 8.63 17.44
C GLY A 81 -10.16 8.47 17.23
N ALA A 82 -10.95 9.13 18.07
CA ALA A 82 -12.41 9.17 17.93
C ALA A 82 -12.81 9.88 16.63
N ALA A 83 -13.97 9.50 16.09
CA ALA A 83 -14.55 10.13 14.90
C ALA A 83 -14.82 11.64 15.12
N GLY A 84 -14.84 12.41 14.03
CA GLY A 84 -15.24 13.82 14.03
C GLY A 84 -14.19 14.82 14.52
N GLY A 85 -13.03 14.38 15.04
CA GLY A 85 -11.94 15.27 15.44
C GLY A 85 -11.40 16.12 14.26
N ALA A 86 -10.74 17.26 14.53
CA ALA A 86 -10.14 18.11 13.50
C ALA A 86 -8.81 18.68 13.98
N THR A 87 -7.87 18.87 13.05
CA THR A 87 -6.60 19.54 13.33
C THR A 87 -6.64 20.97 12.78
N PRO A 88 -6.39 22.01 13.61
CA PRO A 88 -6.35 23.37 13.12
C PRO A 88 -5.35 23.56 11.97
N GLY A 89 -5.77 24.22 10.89
CA GLY A 89 -4.95 24.48 9.71
C GLY A 89 -4.79 23.29 8.75
N ALA A 90 -5.32 22.10 9.09
CA ALA A 90 -5.31 20.95 8.22
C ALA A 90 -6.51 20.93 7.26
N LEU A 91 -6.29 20.33 6.10
CA LEU A 91 -7.36 19.98 5.15
C LEU A 91 -7.66 18.49 5.25
N ARG A 92 -8.86 18.14 5.73
CA ARG A 92 -9.29 16.74 5.78
C ARG A 92 -9.44 16.14 4.39
N LYS A 93 -8.87 14.96 4.21
CA LYS A 93 -9.00 14.15 3.00
C LYS A 93 -9.95 12.96 3.21
N ALA A 94 -9.86 12.32 4.37
CA ALA A 94 -10.72 11.18 4.70
C ALA A 94 -10.83 10.96 6.22
N GLU A 95 -11.85 10.22 6.60
CA GLU A 95 -11.99 9.53 7.88
C GLU A 95 -12.33 8.07 7.59
N ILE A 96 -11.52 7.13 8.09
CA ILE A 96 -11.58 5.72 7.71
C ILE A 96 -11.77 4.87 8.96
N GLY A 97 -12.82 4.11 9.00
CA GLY A 97 -13.11 3.26 10.13
C GLY A 97 -14.55 2.75 10.15
N PRO A 98 -14.96 2.13 11.25
CA PRO A 98 -14.20 1.92 12.48
C PRO A 98 -13.02 0.97 12.27
N VAL A 99 -11.87 1.30 12.87
CA VAL A 99 -10.73 0.40 12.90
C VAL A 99 -11.08 -0.83 13.72
N PRO A 100 -10.88 -2.05 13.21
CA PRO A 100 -11.11 -3.28 13.96
C PRO A 100 -10.39 -3.28 15.31
N ALA A 101 -11.10 -3.71 16.34
CA ALA A 101 -10.54 -3.76 17.71
C ALA A 101 -9.33 -4.73 17.73
N LEU A 102 -8.28 -4.31 18.42
CA LEU A 102 -7.06 -5.08 18.62
C LEU A 102 -6.64 -5.01 20.08
N SER A 103 -6.29 -6.16 20.68
CA SER A 103 -5.67 -6.23 21.99
C SER A 103 -4.26 -6.77 21.81
N ALA A 104 -3.26 -6.00 22.23
CA ALA A 104 -1.83 -6.35 22.11
C ALA A 104 -1.03 -5.77 23.29
N PRO A 105 0.13 -6.37 23.63
CA PRO A 105 1.02 -5.82 24.66
C PRO A 105 1.66 -4.48 24.26
N GLU A 106 1.91 -4.29 22.96
CA GLU A 106 2.45 -3.07 22.36
C GLU A 106 1.86 -2.93 20.95
N TYR A 107 1.59 -1.71 20.53
CA TYR A 107 1.01 -1.41 19.21
C TYR A 107 2.02 -0.71 18.32
N LEU A 108 2.00 -1.04 17.02
CA LEU A 108 2.68 -0.27 15.99
C LEU A 108 1.64 0.43 15.14
N LEU A 109 1.69 1.76 15.14
CA LEU A 109 1.08 2.57 14.08
C LEU A 109 2.10 2.73 12.97
N ARG A 110 1.71 2.46 11.72
CA ARG A 110 2.57 2.64 10.55
C ARG A 110 1.76 3.17 9.37
N VAL A 111 2.41 4.00 8.56
CA VAL A 111 1.91 4.39 7.25
C VAL A 111 2.91 3.96 6.20
N ASN A 112 2.43 3.26 5.18
CA ASN A 112 3.20 2.92 3.99
C ASN A 112 2.67 3.73 2.79
N LEU A 113 3.57 4.13 1.90
CA LEU A 113 3.25 4.43 0.51
C LEU A 113 3.43 3.13 -0.27
N ALA A 114 2.37 2.69 -0.94
CA ALA A 114 2.37 1.42 -1.67
C ALA A 114 1.75 1.59 -3.06
N GLY A 115 2.11 0.73 -3.99
CA GLY A 115 1.53 0.70 -5.32
C GLY A 115 2.45 0.11 -6.37
N GLY A 116 2.07 0.29 -7.63
CA GLY A 116 2.80 -0.20 -8.79
C GLY A 116 1.94 -0.16 -10.05
N PRO A 117 2.50 -0.59 -11.18
CA PRO A 117 1.81 -0.58 -12.46
C PRO A 117 0.62 -1.53 -12.48
N PRO A 118 -0.28 -1.39 -13.48
CA PRO A 118 -1.42 -2.27 -13.66
C PRO A 118 -1.06 -3.76 -13.58
N GLY A 119 -1.82 -4.52 -12.78
CA GLY A 119 -1.63 -5.96 -12.56
C GLY A 119 -0.53 -6.35 -11.58
N SER A 120 0.29 -5.40 -11.09
CA SER A 120 1.23 -5.67 -10.00
C SER A 120 0.50 -5.97 -8.69
N LYS A 121 1.09 -6.83 -7.85
CA LYS A 121 0.43 -7.30 -6.62
C LYS A 121 1.42 -7.73 -5.53
N THR A 122 0.94 -7.75 -4.29
CA THR A 122 1.67 -8.34 -3.17
C THR A 122 1.57 -9.88 -3.23
N PRO A 123 2.50 -10.62 -2.59
CA PRO A 123 2.21 -11.99 -2.17
C PRO A 123 0.97 -12.03 -1.27
N ILE A 124 0.31 -13.20 -1.18
CA ILE A 124 -0.77 -13.40 -0.19
C ILE A 124 -0.14 -13.39 1.21
N HIS A 125 -0.66 -12.55 2.09
CA HIS A 125 -0.10 -12.31 3.41
C HIS A 125 -1.18 -11.98 4.45
N THR A 126 -0.77 -11.93 5.72
CA THR A 126 -1.56 -11.44 6.85
C THR A 126 -0.79 -10.37 7.60
N HIS A 127 -1.53 -9.57 8.38
CA HIS A 127 -0.97 -8.67 9.41
C HIS A 127 -1.54 -9.01 10.79
N PRO A 128 -0.78 -8.80 11.89
CA PRO A 128 -1.28 -9.01 13.25
C PRO A 128 -2.12 -7.82 13.74
N GLY A 129 -3.04 -7.34 12.90
CA GLY A 129 -3.88 -6.18 13.13
C GLY A 129 -4.64 -5.78 11.88
N SER A 130 -4.97 -4.51 11.75
CA SER A 130 -5.72 -3.99 10.61
C SER A 130 -4.89 -3.08 9.72
N GLU A 131 -5.27 -3.01 8.44
CA GLU A 131 -4.80 -2.03 7.48
C GLU A 131 -5.99 -1.25 6.91
N SER A 132 -5.81 0.02 6.62
CA SER A 132 -6.80 0.89 5.98
C SER A 132 -6.16 1.67 4.85
N PHE A 133 -6.90 1.97 3.79
CA PHE A 133 -6.35 2.53 2.56
C PHE A 133 -6.97 3.87 2.21
N TYR A 134 -6.14 4.79 1.71
CA TYR A 134 -6.55 5.99 0.99
C TYR A 134 -5.85 5.99 -0.37
N VAL A 135 -6.60 5.86 -1.46
CA VAL A 135 -6.05 5.74 -2.81
C VAL A 135 -5.71 7.13 -3.36
N LEU A 136 -4.45 7.34 -3.75
CA LEU A 136 -3.97 8.60 -4.34
C LEU A 136 -4.20 8.63 -5.85
N THR A 137 -3.81 7.55 -6.55
CA THR A 137 -3.96 7.40 -8.01
C THR A 137 -4.29 5.96 -8.37
N GLY A 138 -4.84 5.75 -9.55
CA GLY A 138 -5.19 4.43 -10.05
C GLY A 138 -6.40 3.82 -9.35
N ARG A 139 -6.43 2.49 -9.31
CA ARG A 139 -7.46 1.68 -8.64
C ARG A 139 -6.81 0.58 -7.84
N LEU A 140 -7.13 0.52 -6.56
CA LEU A 140 -6.72 -0.54 -5.64
C LEU A 140 -7.69 -1.70 -5.69
N GLY A 141 -7.17 -2.93 -5.72
CA GLY A 141 -7.91 -4.16 -5.46
C GLY A 141 -7.37 -4.86 -4.21
N GLN A 142 -8.28 -5.41 -3.40
CA GLN A 142 -7.95 -6.30 -2.30
C GLN A 142 -8.77 -7.58 -2.44
N ARG A 143 -8.10 -8.72 -2.47
CA ARG A 143 -8.71 -10.06 -2.48
C ARG A 143 -8.52 -10.74 -1.15
N THR A 144 -9.59 -11.31 -0.61
CA THR A 144 -9.63 -12.11 0.62
C THR A 144 -10.49 -13.36 0.37
N LEU A 145 -10.63 -14.23 1.39
CA LEU A 145 -11.57 -15.36 1.33
C LEU A 145 -13.03 -14.90 1.13
N GLN A 146 -13.39 -13.70 1.60
CA GLN A 146 -14.74 -13.14 1.46
C GLN A 146 -15.03 -12.53 0.08
N GLY A 147 -14.06 -12.51 -0.80
CA GLY A 147 -14.16 -11.95 -2.15
C GLY A 147 -13.18 -10.83 -2.43
N GLU A 148 -13.50 -10.05 -3.45
CA GLU A 148 -12.66 -8.95 -3.96
C GLU A 148 -13.37 -7.61 -3.75
N ALA A 149 -12.62 -6.62 -3.32
CA ALA A 149 -13.06 -5.23 -3.22
C ALA A 149 -12.18 -4.35 -4.10
N LEU A 150 -12.79 -3.36 -4.74
CA LEU A 150 -12.12 -2.37 -5.62
C LEU A 150 -12.38 -0.97 -5.11
N VAL A 151 -11.35 -0.11 -5.15
CA VAL A 151 -11.42 1.28 -4.65
C VAL A 151 -10.68 2.21 -5.61
N ASP A 152 -11.35 3.27 -6.03
CA ASP A 152 -10.82 4.26 -6.96
C ASP A 152 -10.04 5.38 -6.24
N ALA A 153 -9.27 6.14 -7.02
CA ALA A 153 -8.55 7.33 -6.55
C ALA A 153 -9.48 8.31 -5.80
N GLY A 154 -9.00 8.87 -4.71
CA GLY A 154 -9.74 9.76 -3.81
C GLY A 154 -10.65 9.05 -2.81
N GLN A 155 -10.79 7.74 -2.91
CA GLN A 155 -11.64 6.94 -2.02
C GLN A 155 -10.83 6.13 -1.00
N THR A 156 -11.54 5.50 -0.08
CA THR A 156 -10.98 4.77 1.05
C THR A 156 -11.51 3.34 1.12
N MET A 157 -10.71 2.45 1.70
CA MET A 157 -11.17 1.13 2.13
C MET A 157 -10.78 0.93 3.59
N ASN A 158 -11.76 0.54 4.42
CA ASN A 158 -11.47 0.11 5.78
C ASN A 158 -10.90 -1.30 5.77
N GLY A 159 -9.88 -1.53 6.58
CA GLY A 159 -9.19 -2.80 6.64
C GLY A 159 -9.96 -3.90 7.35
N LYS A 160 -9.49 -5.10 7.15
CA LYS A 160 -9.93 -6.28 7.90
C LYS A 160 -9.21 -6.33 9.27
N GLY A 161 -9.69 -7.17 10.16
CA GLY A 161 -9.04 -7.43 11.45
C GLY A 161 -7.73 -8.25 11.31
N ALA A 162 -7.15 -8.58 12.46
CA ALA A 162 -5.91 -9.35 12.53
C ALA A 162 -6.02 -10.71 11.82
N ASP A 163 -4.91 -11.14 11.23
CA ASP A 163 -4.69 -12.47 10.65
C ASP A 163 -5.61 -12.83 9.46
N VAL A 164 -6.28 -11.86 8.86
CA VAL A 164 -7.04 -12.09 7.62
C VAL A 164 -6.06 -12.18 6.44
N ALA A 165 -6.08 -13.32 5.74
CA ALA A 165 -5.27 -13.52 4.54
C ALA A 165 -5.77 -12.66 3.39
N MET A 166 -4.85 -11.92 2.73
CA MET A 166 -5.18 -11.01 1.65
C MET A 166 -4.08 -10.91 0.59
N GLU A 167 -4.48 -10.50 -0.60
CA GLU A 167 -3.62 -10.04 -1.70
C GLU A 167 -4.06 -8.63 -2.07
N VAL A 168 -3.14 -7.67 -2.15
CA VAL A 168 -3.39 -6.30 -2.60
C VAL A 168 -2.79 -6.12 -3.99
N PHE A 169 -3.50 -5.47 -4.91
CA PHE A 169 -3.08 -5.36 -6.30
C PHE A 169 -3.52 -4.05 -6.97
N SER A 170 -2.81 -3.69 -8.04
CA SER A 170 -3.18 -2.59 -8.94
C SER A 170 -4.23 -3.08 -9.94
N ALA A 171 -5.48 -2.67 -9.75
CA ALA A 171 -6.65 -3.13 -10.51
C ALA A 171 -7.04 -2.19 -11.65
N GLY A 172 -6.37 -1.05 -11.80
CA GLY A 172 -6.67 -0.04 -12.82
C GLY A 172 -5.85 -0.22 -14.09
N THR A 173 -5.97 0.78 -14.98
CA THR A 173 -5.19 0.90 -16.23
C THR A 173 -4.02 1.88 -16.10
N THR A 174 -3.90 2.55 -14.97
CA THR A 174 -2.83 3.47 -14.60
C THR A 174 -2.18 3.01 -13.31
N ASP A 175 -0.97 3.50 -13.03
CA ASP A 175 -0.23 3.14 -11.82
C ASP A 175 -1.02 3.46 -10.55
N LEU A 176 -1.09 2.47 -9.67
CA LEU A 176 -1.64 2.62 -8.34
C LEU A 176 -0.63 3.31 -7.43
N GLN A 177 -1.10 4.31 -6.69
CA GLN A 177 -0.46 4.77 -5.46
C GLN A 177 -1.51 4.86 -4.35
N THR A 178 -1.19 4.34 -3.19
CA THR A 178 -2.06 4.36 -2.02
C THR A 178 -1.27 4.58 -0.74
N LEU A 179 -1.88 5.32 0.19
CA LEU A 179 -1.44 5.38 1.58
C LEU A 179 -2.14 4.27 2.34
N VAL A 180 -1.36 3.48 3.07
CA VAL A 180 -1.86 2.34 3.84
C VAL A 180 -1.55 2.57 5.30
N MET A 181 -2.57 2.70 6.14
CA MET A 181 -2.46 2.95 7.57
C MET A 181 -2.69 1.66 8.34
N PHE A 182 -1.78 1.35 9.26
CA PHE A 182 -1.80 0.12 10.05
C PHE A 182 -1.93 0.40 11.55
N VAL A 183 -2.72 -0.46 12.21
CA VAL A 183 -2.73 -0.65 13.66
C VAL A 183 -2.48 -2.13 13.91
N VAL A 184 -1.27 -2.48 14.34
CA VAL A 184 -0.86 -3.89 14.48
C VAL A 184 -0.18 -4.15 15.84
N ASP A 185 -0.17 -5.42 16.25
CA ASP A 185 0.60 -5.90 17.39
C ASP A 185 2.10 -5.80 17.08
N ALA A 186 2.81 -4.92 17.81
CA ALA A 186 4.23 -4.66 17.62
C ALA A 186 5.14 -5.79 18.11
N THR A 187 4.61 -6.78 18.84
CA THR A 187 5.36 -7.93 19.35
C THR A 187 5.39 -9.11 18.37
N ARG A 188 4.64 -9.02 17.27
CA ARG A 188 4.54 -10.05 16.23
C ARG A 188 5.19 -9.57 14.92
N PRO A 189 5.57 -10.48 14.01
CA PRO A 189 6.01 -10.11 12.66
C PRO A 189 4.97 -9.22 11.97
N PHE A 190 5.41 -8.09 11.40
CA PHE A 190 4.52 -7.14 10.76
C PHE A 190 3.68 -7.76 9.63
N SER A 191 4.27 -8.71 8.91
CA SER A 191 3.58 -9.46 7.85
C SER A 191 4.05 -10.91 7.85
N SER A 192 3.15 -11.83 7.54
CA SER A 192 3.43 -13.27 7.43
C SER A 192 2.82 -13.83 6.15
N HIS A 193 3.51 -14.79 5.52
CA HIS A 193 2.96 -15.49 4.36
C HIS A 193 1.66 -16.23 4.72
N ALA A 194 0.71 -16.23 3.78
CA ALA A 194 -0.58 -16.88 3.95
C ALA A 194 -1.06 -17.51 2.64
N SER A 195 -2.21 -18.17 2.68
CA SER A 195 -2.94 -18.65 1.51
C SER A 195 -4.42 -18.34 1.65
N ILE A 196 -5.07 -17.96 0.55
CA ILE A 196 -6.52 -17.83 0.44
C ILE A 196 -7.00 -19.19 -0.12
N LYS A 197 -7.66 -19.99 0.71
CA LYS A 197 -8.17 -21.33 0.35
C LYS A 197 -9.69 -21.34 0.38
#